data_add910ee8bff437b531ca3a868cb1b5f
#
_entry.id   add910ee8bff437b531ca3a868cb1b5f
#
_cell.length_a   1.000
_cell.length_b   1.000
_cell.length_c   1.000
_cell.angle_alpha   90.00
_cell.angle_beta   90.00
_cell.angle_gamma   90.00
#
_symmetry.space_group_name_H-M   'P 1'
#
loop_
_entity.id
_entity.type
_entity.pdbx_description
1 polymer ?
#
loop_
_entity_poly.entity_id
_entity_poly.type
_entity_poly.pdbx_seq_one_letter_code
_entity_poly.pdbx_strand_id
1 'polypeptide(L)'
;LAGAVGKILEFPLDEILAALEHLGFTGSNLSAATLAFERVRAVAAPLEIGPAPQHVDHEDKTRGASFLTGAGTARPALKTGQWATEQPHRQQMIPPCNHICPAGNDVQGFLAALANDDPDKALEILLRSTPFPSICGRACPAPCMDSCNRMEIDGAVNVREMERYAGDHGEVELEPIAELDQQIAVVGSGPAGLTAAYHLARFGYCVKIVESAPEIGGLLRSGIPEFRLPEKLV
;
A
#
# COMPACT_ATOMS: atom_id res chain seq x y z
N LEU A 1 -3.11 -21.49 -8.10
CA LEU A 1 -3.57 -20.11 -8.28
C LEU A 1 -4.30 -19.92 -9.62
N ALA A 2 -3.67 -20.30 -10.76
CA ALA A 2 -4.24 -20.10 -12.09
C ALA A 2 -5.65 -20.73 -12.26
N GLY A 3 -5.86 -21.97 -11.78
CA GLY A 3 -7.17 -22.62 -11.81
C GLY A 3 -8.23 -21.90 -11.00
N ALA A 4 -7.87 -21.38 -9.82
CA ALA A 4 -8.79 -20.63 -8.97
C ALA A 4 -9.17 -19.28 -9.59
N VAL A 5 -8.18 -18.54 -10.08
CA VAL A 5 -8.40 -17.26 -10.77
C VAL A 5 -9.20 -17.46 -12.05
N GLY A 6 -8.88 -18.50 -12.84
CA GLY A 6 -9.61 -18.81 -14.06
C GLY A 6 -11.08 -19.07 -13.81
N LYS A 7 -11.43 -19.79 -12.74
CA LYS A 7 -12.82 -20.04 -12.37
C LYS A 7 -13.57 -18.77 -11.97
N ILE A 8 -12.90 -17.89 -11.21
CA ILE A 8 -13.48 -16.58 -10.81
C ILE A 8 -13.72 -15.69 -12.03
N LEU A 9 -12.83 -15.73 -13.02
CA LEU A 9 -12.91 -14.97 -14.25
C LEU A 9 -13.71 -15.67 -15.38
N GLU A 10 -14.33 -16.83 -15.06
CA GLU A 10 -15.13 -17.64 -15.99
C GLU A 10 -14.37 -18.16 -17.22
N PHE A 11 -13.04 -18.31 -17.13
CA PHE A 11 -12.25 -18.94 -18.18
C PHE A 11 -12.47 -20.46 -18.18
N PRO A 12 -12.60 -21.10 -19.36
CA PRO A 12 -12.68 -22.54 -19.47
C PRO A 12 -11.41 -23.23 -18.90
N LEU A 13 -11.58 -24.33 -18.18
CA LEU A 13 -10.46 -25.03 -17.55
C LEU A 13 -9.40 -25.53 -18.55
N ASP A 14 -9.86 -26.02 -19.70
CA ASP A 14 -9.01 -26.50 -20.79
C ASP A 14 -8.11 -25.41 -21.35
N GLU A 15 -8.59 -24.18 -21.51
CA GLU A 15 -7.79 -23.03 -21.93
C GLU A 15 -6.72 -22.67 -20.88
N ILE A 16 -7.08 -22.74 -19.59
CA ILE A 16 -6.14 -22.49 -18.49
C ILE A 16 -5.03 -23.53 -18.47
N LEU A 17 -5.40 -24.82 -18.64
CA LEU A 17 -4.43 -25.90 -18.67
C LEU A 17 -3.52 -25.82 -19.89
N ALA A 18 -4.07 -25.53 -21.08
CA ALA A 18 -3.28 -25.33 -22.30
C ALA A 18 -2.30 -24.15 -22.16
N ALA A 19 -2.72 -23.05 -21.56
CA ALA A 19 -1.85 -21.90 -21.29
C ALA A 19 -0.71 -22.26 -20.32
N LEU A 20 -1.01 -23.02 -19.27
CA LEU A 20 0.00 -23.48 -18.30
C LEU A 20 1.01 -24.44 -18.95
N GLU A 21 0.55 -25.36 -19.80
CA GLU A 21 1.43 -26.25 -20.57
C GLU A 21 2.33 -25.46 -21.52
N HIS A 22 1.80 -24.46 -22.21
CA HIS A 22 2.57 -23.59 -23.09
C HIS A 22 3.64 -22.81 -22.33
N LEU A 23 3.40 -22.49 -21.06
CA LEU A 23 4.37 -21.85 -20.15
C LEU A 23 5.35 -22.86 -19.53
N GLY A 24 5.29 -24.13 -19.88
CA GLY A 24 6.20 -25.17 -19.42
C GLY A 24 5.83 -25.81 -18.07
N PHE A 25 4.64 -25.55 -17.55
CA PHE A 25 4.14 -26.24 -16.35
C PHE A 25 3.63 -27.63 -16.71
N THR A 26 3.97 -28.64 -15.91
CA THR A 26 3.61 -30.06 -16.16
C THR A 26 3.19 -30.77 -14.88
N GLY A 27 2.55 -31.93 -15.03
CA GLY A 27 2.31 -32.88 -13.94
C GLY A 27 1.55 -32.28 -12.75
N SER A 28 2.20 -32.21 -11.60
CA SER A 28 1.59 -31.75 -10.34
C SER A 28 1.01 -30.33 -10.39
N ASN A 29 1.58 -29.46 -11.21
CA ASN A 29 1.09 -28.09 -11.34
C ASN A 29 -0.25 -28.02 -12.08
N LEU A 30 -0.43 -28.84 -13.11
CA LEU A 30 -1.70 -28.95 -13.85
C LEU A 30 -2.78 -29.59 -12.97
N SER A 31 -2.42 -30.65 -12.25
CA SER A 31 -3.34 -31.30 -11.30
C SER A 31 -3.78 -30.33 -10.16
N ALA A 32 -2.85 -29.51 -9.67
CA ALA A 32 -3.15 -28.51 -8.68
C ALA A 32 -4.06 -27.39 -9.24
N ALA A 33 -3.86 -26.99 -10.49
CA ALA A 33 -4.72 -26.00 -11.17
C ALA A 33 -6.15 -26.55 -11.36
N THR A 34 -6.28 -27.80 -11.78
CA THR A 34 -7.58 -28.49 -11.92
C THR A 34 -8.30 -28.57 -10.58
N LEU A 35 -7.60 -29.03 -9.55
CA LEU A 35 -8.17 -29.15 -8.20
C LEU A 35 -8.62 -27.79 -7.63
N ALA A 36 -7.80 -26.75 -7.85
CA ALA A 36 -8.15 -25.41 -7.45
C ALA A 36 -9.37 -24.88 -8.22
N PHE A 37 -9.46 -25.14 -9.51
CA PHE A 37 -10.61 -24.76 -10.34
C PHE A 37 -11.90 -25.44 -9.88
N GLU A 38 -11.85 -26.73 -9.57
CA GLU A 38 -13.02 -27.50 -9.12
C GLU A 38 -13.50 -27.09 -7.73
N ARG A 39 -12.57 -26.78 -6.81
CA ARG A 39 -12.87 -26.49 -5.41
C ARG A 39 -13.26 -25.04 -5.14
N VAL A 40 -12.87 -24.09 -5.97
CA VAL A 40 -13.28 -22.70 -5.82
C VAL A 40 -14.77 -22.58 -6.17
N ARG A 41 -15.58 -22.26 -5.19
CA ARG A 41 -16.97 -21.83 -5.41
C ARG A 41 -16.93 -20.34 -5.65
N ALA A 42 -17.47 -19.89 -6.79
CA ALA A 42 -17.74 -18.49 -6.99
C ALA A 42 -18.73 -18.03 -5.91
N VAL A 43 -18.32 -17.11 -5.06
CA VAL A 43 -19.26 -16.40 -4.20
C VAL A 43 -20.06 -15.49 -5.13
N ALA A 44 -21.32 -15.82 -5.34
CA ALA A 44 -22.23 -15.09 -6.22
C ALA A 44 -22.68 -13.77 -5.54
N ALA A 45 -21.76 -12.86 -5.34
CA ALA A 45 -22.07 -11.46 -5.12
C ALA A 45 -21.05 -10.68 -5.94
N PRO A 46 -21.46 -9.81 -6.87
CA PRO A 46 -20.54 -8.89 -7.45
C PRO A 46 -19.94 -8.10 -6.29
N LEU A 47 -18.61 -8.19 -6.14
CA LEU A 47 -17.88 -7.23 -5.33
C LEU A 47 -18.13 -5.89 -6.01
N GLU A 48 -19.08 -5.13 -5.53
CA GLU A 48 -19.09 -3.71 -5.79
C GLU A 48 -17.85 -3.19 -5.06
N ILE A 49 -16.72 -3.19 -5.77
CA ILE A 49 -15.56 -2.41 -5.37
C ILE A 49 -16.09 -1.00 -5.36
N GLY A 50 -16.47 -0.52 -4.20
CA GLY A 50 -16.77 0.89 -3.99
C GLY A 50 -15.62 1.68 -4.60
N PRO A 51 -15.86 2.89 -5.15
CA PRO A 51 -14.80 3.68 -5.74
C PRO A 51 -13.63 3.69 -4.75
N ALA A 52 -12.42 3.46 -5.29
CA ALA A 52 -11.18 3.57 -4.50
C ALA A 52 -11.33 4.78 -3.58
N PRO A 53 -10.98 4.68 -2.29
CA PRO A 53 -11.20 5.77 -1.37
C PRO A 53 -10.68 7.02 -2.06
N GLN A 54 -11.62 7.87 -2.49
CA GLN A 54 -11.27 9.14 -3.09
C GLN A 54 -10.34 9.74 -2.07
N HIS A 55 -9.19 10.21 -2.53
CA HIS A 55 -8.29 11.02 -1.73
C HIS A 55 -9.17 11.80 -0.75
N VAL A 56 -9.09 11.45 0.52
CA VAL A 56 -9.75 12.25 1.53
C VAL A 56 -9.03 13.57 1.36
N ASP A 57 -9.71 14.52 0.72
CA ASP A 57 -9.29 15.89 0.76
C ASP A 57 -9.18 16.18 2.23
N HIS A 58 -7.96 16.13 2.74
CA HIS A 58 -7.67 16.70 4.02
C HIS A 58 -8.08 18.17 3.83
N GLU A 59 -9.31 18.47 4.22
CA GLU A 59 -9.67 19.86 4.48
C GLU A 59 -8.64 20.33 5.49
N ASP A 60 -7.60 20.91 4.95
CA ASP A 60 -6.54 21.52 5.72
C ASP A 60 -7.17 22.66 6.51
N LYS A 61 -7.65 22.32 7.71
CA LYS A 61 -8.13 23.32 8.65
C LYS A 61 -7.06 24.32 9.04
N THR A 62 -5.82 24.13 8.57
CA THR A 62 -4.71 25.06 8.73
C THR A 62 -4.57 26.04 7.56
N ARG A 63 -5.39 25.91 6.51
CA ARG A 63 -5.38 26.83 5.35
C ARG A 63 -5.75 28.28 5.67
N GLY A 64 -6.01 28.63 6.92
CA GLY A 64 -6.26 30.00 7.35
C GLY A 64 -5.03 30.82 7.69
N ALA A 65 -3.91 30.23 7.94
CA ALA A 65 -2.69 30.95 8.31
C ALA A 65 -1.81 31.20 7.10
N SER A 66 -2.18 32.13 6.24
CA SER A 66 -1.21 32.75 5.36
C SER A 66 -0.11 33.35 6.22
N PHE A 67 1.12 32.88 6.05
CA PHE A 67 2.31 33.39 6.74
C PHE A 67 2.52 34.92 6.54
N LEU A 68 1.77 35.52 5.64
CA LEU A 68 1.83 36.93 5.26
C LEU A 68 0.65 37.78 5.74
N THR A 69 -0.35 37.13 6.35
CA THR A 69 -1.49 37.87 6.90
C THR A 69 -1.65 37.48 8.37
N GLY A 70 -1.18 38.38 9.25
CA GLY A 70 -1.48 38.26 10.67
C GLY A 70 -2.99 38.04 10.88
N ALA A 71 -3.34 37.06 11.73
CA ALA A 71 -4.71 36.74 12.01
C ALA A 71 -5.48 38.02 12.44
N GLY A 72 -6.51 38.35 11.70
CA GLY A 72 -7.54 39.30 12.15
C GLY A 72 -7.52 40.71 11.53
N THR A 73 -6.62 41.04 10.59
CA THR A 73 -6.74 42.31 9.86
C THR A 73 -7.21 42.08 8.44
N ALA A 74 -8.48 42.40 8.17
CA ALA A 74 -8.94 42.55 6.79
C ALA A 74 -8.08 43.62 6.13
N ARG A 75 -7.11 43.20 5.30
CA ARG A 75 -6.37 44.15 4.46
C ARG A 75 -7.36 44.77 3.50
N PRO A 76 -7.39 46.12 3.39
CA PRO A 76 -8.16 46.72 2.32
C PRO A 76 -7.71 46.13 1.00
N ALA A 77 -8.67 45.77 0.16
CA ALA A 77 -8.39 45.21 -1.17
C ALA A 77 -7.42 46.18 -1.86
N LEU A 78 -6.17 45.78 -2.03
CA LEU A 78 -5.23 46.53 -2.85
C LEU A 78 -5.84 46.55 -4.25
N LYS A 79 -6.27 47.73 -4.69
CA LYS A 79 -6.64 47.97 -6.09
C LYS A 79 -5.37 47.94 -6.92
N THR A 80 -4.83 46.76 -7.13
CA THR A 80 -3.87 46.53 -8.21
C THR A 80 -4.66 46.70 -9.48
N GLY A 81 -4.33 47.70 -10.29
CA GLY A 81 -5.09 48.09 -11.47
C GLY A 81 -5.46 46.90 -12.36
N GLN A 82 -6.39 47.12 -13.31
CA GLN A 82 -6.95 46.12 -14.22
C GLN A 82 -5.96 45.55 -15.25
N TRP A 83 -4.67 45.67 -15.03
CA TRP A 83 -3.62 45.21 -15.95
C TRP A 83 -3.08 43.81 -15.60
N ALA A 84 -3.48 43.20 -14.50
CA ALA A 84 -3.16 41.81 -14.25
C ALA A 84 -4.05 40.95 -15.15
N THR A 85 -3.54 40.61 -16.31
CA THR A 85 -4.21 39.72 -17.27
C THR A 85 -4.10 38.23 -16.84
N GLU A 86 -3.20 37.94 -15.91
CA GLU A 86 -2.95 36.57 -15.41
C GLU A 86 -2.89 36.60 -13.88
N GLN A 87 -3.52 35.64 -13.25
CA GLN A 87 -3.41 35.40 -11.81
C GLN A 87 -2.56 34.14 -11.59
N PRO A 88 -1.55 34.19 -10.70
CA PRO A 88 -0.81 32.99 -10.34
C PRO A 88 -1.76 32.00 -9.64
N HIS A 89 -1.95 30.85 -10.24
CA HIS A 89 -2.72 29.76 -9.67
C HIS A 89 -1.76 28.80 -8.97
N ARG A 90 -1.87 28.67 -7.66
CA ARG A 90 -1.13 27.66 -6.91
C ARG A 90 -1.77 26.30 -7.11
N GLN A 91 -1.07 25.41 -7.76
CA GLN A 91 -1.43 24.01 -7.84
C GLN A 91 -0.59 23.24 -6.83
N GLN A 92 -1.25 22.48 -5.96
CA GLN A 92 -0.52 21.54 -5.09
C GLN A 92 -0.07 20.36 -5.95
N MET A 93 1.24 20.16 -6.00
CA MET A 93 1.85 19.02 -6.68
C MET A 93 2.11 17.92 -5.65
N ILE A 94 1.85 16.68 -6.05
CA ILE A 94 2.23 15.52 -5.25
C ILE A 94 3.77 15.45 -5.24
N PRO A 95 4.42 15.32 -4.08
CA PRO A 95 5.89 15.26 -4.02
C PRO A 95 6.40 14.01 -4.74
N PRO A 96 7.59 14.07 -5.36
CA PRO A 96 8.14 12.94 -6.11
C PRO A 96 8.20 11.64 -5.32
N CYS A 97 8.52 11.70 -4.02
CA CYS A 97 8.59 10.52 -3.15
C CYS A 97 7.23 9.82 -2.98
N ASN A 98 6.13 10.55 -2.87
CA ASN A 98 4.79 9.97 -2.83
C ASN A 98 4.37 9.44 -4.20
N HIS A 99 4.72 10.17 -5.28
CA HIS A 99 4.31 9.80 -6.63
C HIS A 99 4.98 8.51 -7.12
N ILE A 100 6.27 8.33 -6.81
CA ILE A 100 7.05 7.20 -7.32
C ILE A 100 6.96 5.95 -6.45
N CYS A 101 6.42 6.06 -5.24
CA CYS A 101 6.27 4.92 -4.33
C CYS A 101 5.28 3.90 -4.91
N PRO A 102 5.71 2.67 -5.24
CA PRO A 102 4.81 1.68 -5.82
C PRO A 102 3.75 1.18 -4.85
N ALA A 103 3.97 1.33 -3.54
CA ALA A 103 2.97 1.01 -2.51
C ALA A 103 1.98 2.17 -2.26
N GLY A 104 2.23 3.36 -2.83
CA GLY A 104 1.39 4.53 -2.61
C GLY A 104 1.48 5.10 -1.19
N ASN A 105 2.63 4.93 -0.51
CA ASN A 105 2.81 5.48 0.83
C ASN A 105 2.74 7.00 0.83
N ASP A 106 2.10 7.55 1.86
CA ASP A 106 2.20 8.97 2.18
C ASP A 106 3.54 9.27 2.88
N VAL A 107 4.59 9.42 2.05
CA VAL A 107 5.96 9.60 2.54
C VAL A 107 6.11 10.91 3.32
N GLN A 108 5.47 11.99 2.86
CA GLN A 108 5.50 13.25 3.59
C GLN A 108 4.79 13.15 4.93
N GLY A 109 3.63 12.49 4.96
CA GLY A 109 2.83 12.35 6.18
C GLY A 109 3.57 11.58 7.26
N PHE A 110 4.15 10.40 6.96
CA PHE A 110 4.84 9.64 7.98
C PHE A 110 6.16 10.29 8.41
N LEU A 111 6.90 10.95 7.50
CA LEU A 111 8.10 11.71 7.87
C LEU A 111 7.76 12.91 8.76
N ALA A 112 6.65 13.59 8.51
CA ALA A 112 6.19 14.67 9.37
C ALA A 112 5.81 14.18 10.79
N ALA A 113 5.21 12.99 10.89
CA ALA A 113 4.94 12.38 12.18
C ALA A 113 6.23 12.05 12.94
N LEU A 114 7.22 11.44 12.26
CA LEU A 114 8.53 11.17 12.88
C LEU A 114 9.29 12.44 13.28
N ALA A 115 9.15 13.52 12.52
CA ALA A 115 9.75 14.81 12.89
C ALA A 115 9.14 15.41 14.16
N ASN A 116 7.96 14.95 14.56
CA ASN A 116 7.30 15.32 15.83
C ASN A 116 7.49 14.25 16.93
N ASP A 117 8.46 13.34 16.76
CA ASP A 117 8.73 12.23 17.69
C ASP A 117 7.51 11.31 17.92
N ASP A 118 6.67 11.13 16.90
CA ASP A 118 5.46 10.30 16.94
C ASP A 118 5.58 9.09 15.98
N PRO A 119 6.28 8.01 16.38
CA PRO A 119 6.43 6.81 15.57
C PRO A 119 5.12 6.04 15.41
N ASP A 120 4.20 6.12 16.37
CA ASP A 120 2.90 5.45 16.32
C ASP A 120 2.04 6.05 15.21
N LYS A 121 2.01 7.37 15.13
CA LYS A 121 1.32 8.08 14.05
C LYS A 121 1.97 7.83 12.69
N ALA A 122 3.29 7.76 12.63
CA ALA A 122 4.02 7.41 11.41
C ALA A 122 3.66 6.00 10.94
N LEU A 123 3.61 5.02 11.85
CA LEU A 123 3.19 3.66 11.57
C LEU A 123 1.73 3.61 11.12
N GLU A 124 0.82 4.32 11.79
CA GLU A 124 -0.60 4.40 11.38
C GLU A 124 -0.73 4.87 9.93
N ILE A 125 0.03 5.91 9.55
CA ILE A 125 0.01 6.45 8.18
C ILE A 125 0.51 5.40 7.18
N LEU A 126 1.61 4.72 7.47
CA LEU A 126 2.19 3.68 6.62
C LEU A 126 1.24 2.49 6.46
N LEU A 127 0.59 2.05 7.52
CA LEU A 127 -0.35 0.93 7.53
C LEU A 127 -1.63 1.16 6.73
N ARG A 128 -1.87 2.37 6.23
CA ARG A 128 -2.96 2.63 5.28
C ARG A 128 -2.72 2.00 3.91
N SER A 129 -1.45 1.91 3.50
CA SER A 129 -1.04 1.43 2.18
C SER A 129 -0.18 0.18 2.22
N THR A 130 0.72 0.05 3.20
CA THR A 130 1.63 -1.11 3.31
C THR A 130 1.55 -1.75 4.69
N PRO A 131 1.30 -3.08 4.79
CA PRO A 131 1.28 -3.79 6.06
C PRO A 131 2.67 -4.14 6.61
N PHE A 132 3.75 -3.88 5.87
CA PHE A 132 5.10 -4.34 6.18
C PHE A 132 6.15 -3.23 6.25
N PRO A 133 5.98 -2.15 7.02
CA PRO A 133 6.94 -1.04 7.05
C PRO A 133 8.35 -1.50 7.46
N SER A 134 8.47 -2.36 8.48
CA SER A 134 9.75 -2.95 8.91
C SER A 134 10.45 -3.74 7.81
N ILE A 135 9.69 -4.51 7.02
CA ILE A 135 10.20 -5.33 5.92
C ILE A 135 10.58 -4.44 4.73
N CYS A 136 9.69 -3.52 4.35
CA CYS A 136 9.94 -2.58 3.26
C CYS A 136 11.17 -1.71 3.57
N GLY A 137 11.30 -1.20 4.78
CA GLY A 137 12.47 -0.45 5.21
C GLY A 137 13.80 -1.22 5.14
N ARG A 138 13.75 -2.56 5.04
CA ARG A 138 14.94 -3.41 4.87
C ARG A 138 15.17 -3.87 3.43
N ALA A 139 14.11 -4.12 2.68
CA ALA A 139 14.19 -4.80 1.38
C ALA A 139 13.89 -3.89 0.19
N CYS A 140 13.19 -2.76 0.38
CA CYS A 140 12.80 -1.87 -0.70
C CYS A 140 14.03 -1.26 -1.40
N PRO A 141 14.04 -1.18 -2.75
CA PRO A 141 15.07 -0.47 -3.49
C PRO A 141 15.03 1.04 -3.30
N ALA A 142 13.95 1.57 -2.73
CA ALA A 142 13.74 2.98 -2.38
C ALA A 142 13.78 3.97 -3.56
N PRO A 143 12.99 3.78 -4.62
CA PRO A 143 12.97 4.71 -5.76
C PRO A 143 12.57 6.13 -5.37
N CYS A 144 11.90 6.29 -4.24
CA CYS A 144 11.59 7.59 -3.67
C CYS A 144 12.84 8.40 -3.26
N MET A 145 13.94 7.71 -2.92
CA MET A 145 15.21 8.36 -2.60
C MET A 145 15.92 8.82 -3.88
N ASP A 146 15.89 8.01 -4.93
CA ASP A 146 16.51 8.35 -6.23
C ASP A 146 15.84 9.56 -6.89
N SER A 147 14.56 9.76 -6.62
CA SER A 147 13.76 10.89 -7.15
C SER A 147 13.61 12.04 -6.16
N CYS A 148 14.39 12.05 -5.10
CA CYS A 148 14.26 13.06 -4.06
C CYS A 148 14.77 14.42 -4.53
N ASN A 149 13.95 15.47 -4.44
CA ASN A 149 14.35 16.83 -4.81
C ASN A 149 15.54 17.36 -3.99
N ARG A 150 15.80 16.83 -2.80
CA ARG A 150 16.96 17.20 -1.99
C ARG A 150 18.27 16.67 -2.54
N MET A 151 18.26 15.70 -3.46
CA MET A 151 19.49 15.23 -4.12
C MET A 151 20.33 16.37 -4.71
N GLU A 152 19.66 17.41 -5.23
CA GLU A 152 20.29 18.56 -5.83
C GLU A 152 20.90 19.53 -4.80
N ILE A 153 20.64 19.33 -3.51
CA ILE A 153 21.05 20.28 -2.44
C ILE A 153 22.07 19.63 -1.51
N ASP A 154 21.66 18.62 -0.77
CA ASP A 154 22.45 18.04 0.32
C ASP A 154 22.30 16.51 0.44
N GLY A 155 21.63 15.90 -0.54
CA GLY A 155 21.37 14.47 -0.60
C GLY A 155 19.94 14.06 -0.31
N ALA A 156 19.59 12.84 -0.70
CA ALA A 156 18.25 12.32 -0.52
C ALA A 156 17.89 12.16 0.96
N VAL A 157 16.62 12.41 1.29
CA VAL A 157 16.07 12.02 2.59
C VAL A 157 16.11 10.49 2.70
N ASN A 158 16.61 9.95 3.81
CA ASN A 158 16.70 8.50 4.02
C ASN A 158 15.33 7.90 4.39
N VAL A 159 14.41 7.97 3.44
CA VAL A 159 13.01 7.53 3.60
C VAL A 159 12.93 6.08 4.05
N ARG A 160 13.77 5.21 3.47
CA ARG A 160 13.76 3.78 3.77
C ARG A 160 14.07 3.46 5.24
N GLU A 161 15.11 4.09 5.80
CA GLU A 161 15.45 3.87 7.21
C GLU A 161 14.43 4.51 8.16
N MET A 162 13.79 5.62 7.75
CA MET A 162 12.69 6.22 8.49
C MET A 162 11.44 5.32 8.48
N GLU A 163 11.12 4.71 7.35
CA GLU A 163 10.05 3.70 7.25
C GLU A 163 10.33 2.49 8.14
N ARG A 164 11.59 2.00 8.12
CA ARG A 164 12.05 0.95 9.02
C ARG A 164 11.90 1.35 10.48
N TYR A 165 12.32 2.56 10.84
CA TYR A 165 12.23 3.06 12.21
C TYR A 165 10.78 3.09 12.70
N ALA A 166 9.88 3.64 11.89
CA ALA A 166 8.45 3.66 12.22
C ALA A 166 7.88 2.24 12.40
N GLY A 167 8.25 1.31 11.52
CA GLY A 167 7.80 -0.07 11.62
C GLY A 167 8.40 -0.87 12.79
N ASP A 168 9.63 -0.54 13.22
CA ASP A 168 10.30 -1.24 14.32
C ASP A 168 9.93 -0.69 15.71
N HIS A 169 9.47 0.57 15.80
CA HIS A 169 9.26 1.29 17.06
C HIS A 169 7.83 1.80 17.28
N GLY A 170 7.04 1.92 16.21
CA GLY A 170 5.64 2.33 16.35
C GLY A 170 4.78 1.18 16.83
N GLU A 171 3.78 1.50 17.67
CA GLU A 171 2.77 0.58 18.18
C GLU A 171 1.40 1.13 17.81
N VAL A 172 0.62 0.37 17.04
CA VAL A 172 -0.71 0.77 16.58
C VAL A 172 -1.67 -0.40 16.68
N GLU A 173 -2.73 -0.21 17.39
CA GLU A 173 -3.88 -1.14 17.37
C GLU A 173 -4.83 -0.72 16.25
N LEU A 174 -5.07 -1.63 15.33
CA LEU A 174 -5.89 -1.37 14.14
C LEU A 174 -7.23 -2.06 14.26
N GLU A 175 -8.28 -1.28 14.38
CA GLU A 175 -9.64 -1.77 14.32
C GLU A 175 -10.08 -1.97 12.85
N PRO A 176 -10.90 -2.99 12.54
CA PRO A 176 -11.50 -3.13 11.22
C PRO A 176 -12.44 -1.97 10.93
N ILE A 177 -12.53 -1.57 9.65
CA ILE A 177 -13.38 -0.46 9.22
C ILE A 177 -14.87 -0.82 9.34
N ALA A 178 -15.20 -2.12 9.20
CA ALA A 178 -16.52 -2.68 9.30
C ALA A 178 -16.45 -4.11 9.83
N GLU A 179 -17.56 -4.67 10.25
CA GLU A 179 -17.69 -6.10 10.53
C GLU A 179 -18.57 -6.73 9.43
N LEU A 180 -18.00 -7.66 8.69
CA LEU A 180 -18.64 -8.33 7.58
C LEU A 180 -18.64 -9.85 7.80
N ASP A 181 -19.78 -10.49 7.57
CA ASP A 181 -19.93 -11.94 7.74
C ASP A 181 -19.29 -12.78 6.62
N GLN A 182 -18.86 -12.14 5.53
CA GLN A 182 -18.31 -12.83 4.38
C GLN A 182 -16.92 -13.38 4.69
N GLN A 183 -16.73 -14.65 4.32
CA GLN A 183 -15.47 -15.35 4.46
C GLN A 183 -14.70 -15.33 3.13
N ILE A 184 -13.44 -14.94 3.19
CA ILE A 184 -12.54 -14.91 2.04
C ILE A 184 -11.34 -15.83 2.29
N ALA A 185 -11.04 -16.69 1.32
CA ALA A 185 -9.84 -17.50 1.34
C ALA A 185 -8.75 -16.87 0.47
N VAL A 186 -7.59 -16.58 1.06
CA VAL A 186 -6.38 -16.15 0.36
C VAL A 186 -5.45 -17.34 0.21
N VAL A 187 -5.11 -17.71 -1.01
CA VAL A 187 -4.23 -18.84 -1.32
C VAL A 187 -2.81 -18.36 -1.52
N GLY A 188 -1.92 -18.79 -0.64
CA GLY A 188 -0.52 -18.38 -0.57
C GLY A 188 -0.30 -17.24 0.43
N SER A 189 0.75 -17.39 1.24
CA SER A 189 1.15 -16.43 2.26
C SER A 189 2.43 -15.65 1.92
N GLY A 190 2.74 -15.53 0.64
CA GLY A 190 3.79 -14.62 0.20
C GLY A 190 3.40 -13.14 0.39
N PRO A 191 4.28 -12.18 0.03
CA PRO A 191 4.03 -10.75 0.23
C PRO A 191 2.67 -10.30 -0.30
N ALA A 192 2.30 -10.73 -1.50
CA ALA A 192 1.03 -10.38 -2.13
C ALA A 192 -0.18 -10.94 -1.38
N GLY A 193 -0.12 -12.22 -0.97
CA GLY A 193 -1.21 -12.87 -0.22
C GLY A 193 -1.41 -12.25 1.16
N LEU A 194 -0.31 -11.99 1.87
CA LEU A 194 -0.36 -11.33 3.17
C LEU A 194 -0.88 -9.90 3.07
N THR A 195 -0.46 -9.13 2.05
CA THR A 195 -0.98 -7.79 1.80
C THR A 195 -2.47 -7.81 1.50
N ALA A 196 -2.92 -8.72 0.64
CA ALA A 196 -4.34 -8.88 0.32
C ALA A 196 -5.15 -9.25 1.57
N ALA A 197 -4.66 -10.22 2.35
CA ALA A 197 -5.31 -10.64 3.59
C ALA A 197 -5.43 -9.50 4.60
N TYR A 198 -4.35 -8.72 4.75
CA TYR A 198 -4.35 -7.55 5.62
C TYR A 198 -5.43 -6.53 5.23
N HIS A 199 -5.45 -6.10 3.97
CA HIS A 199 -6.43 -5.11 3.53
C HIS A 199 -7.87 -5.63 3.60
N LEU A 200 -8.09 -6.90 3.24
CA LEU A 200 -9.40 -7.50 3.37
C LEU A 200 -9.87 -7.58 4.82
N ALA A 201 -8.98 -7.96 5.75
CA ALA A 201 -9.30 -7.97 7.18
C ALA A 201 -9.58 -6.54 7.70
N ARG A 202 -8.82 -5.55 7.23
CA ARG A 202 -9.07 -4.13 7.54
C ARG A 202 -10.44 -3.65 7.04
N PHE A 203 -10.91 -4.17 5.90
CA PHE A 203 -12.27 -3.90 5.40
C PHE A 203 -13.36 -4.66 6.17
N GLY A 204 -12.97 -5.56 7.08
CA GLY A 204 -13.91 -6.28 7.95
C GLY A 204 -14.28 -7.68 7.50
N TYR A 205 -13.68 -8.20 6.44
CA TYR A 205 -13.91 -9.57 6.00
C TYR A 205 -13.25 -10.58 6.94
N CYS A 206 -13.91 -11.73 7.12
CA CYS A 206 -13.29 -12.87 7.79
C CYS A 206 -12.33 -13.58 6.82
N VAL A 207 -11.02 -13.36 6.99
CA VAL A 207 -10.00 -13.84 6.05
C VAL A 207 -9.32 -15.09 6.56
N LYS A 208 -9.25 -16.12 5.69
CA LYS A 208 -8.49 -17.34 5.92
C LYS A 208 -7.36 -17.47 4.91
N ILE A 209 -6.12 -17.53 5.40
CA ILE A 209 -4.95 -17.79 4.55
C ILE A 209 -4.70 -19.28 4.48
N VAL A 210 -4.47 -19.79 3.27
CA VAL A 210 -4.10 -21.18 3.00
C VAL A 210 -2.71 -21.20 2.41
N GLU A 211 -1.77 -21.84 3.11
CA GLU A 211 -0.37 -21.93 2.71
C GLU A 211 0.04 -23.41 2.54
N SER A 212 0.87 -23.67 1.55
CA SER A 212 1.42 -25.00 1.27
C SER A 212 2.68 -25.32 2.07
N ALA A 213 3.44 -24.29 2.44
CA ALA A 213 4.61 -24.43 3.30
C ALA A 213 4.20 -24.51 4.78
N PRO A 214 5.06 -25.07 5.66
CA PRO A 214 4.78 -25.13 7.08
C PRO A 214 4.76 -23.77 7.76
N GLU A 215 5.39 -22.76 7.15
CA GLU A 215 5.49 -21.39 7.66
C GLU A 215 5.02 -20.37 6.64
N ILE A 216 4.41 -19.30 7.13
CA ILE A 216 3.97 -18.18 6.29
C ILE A 216 5.15 -17.30 5.87
N GLY A 217 4.96 -16.47 4.84
CA GLY A 217 5.94 -15.49 4.38
C GLY A 217 6.48 -15.71 2.97
N GLY A 218 6.44 -16.94 2.47
CA GLY A 218 6.89 -17.26 1.11
C GLY A 218 8.30 -16.75 0.82
N LEU A 219 8.47 -15.93 -0.23
CA LEU A 219 9.77 -15.39 -0.63
C LEU A 219 10.39 -14.42 0.41
N LEU A 220 9.63 -13.90 1.34
CA LEU A 220 10.21 -13.10 2.43
C LEU A 220 11.16 -13.95 3.29
N ARG A 221 10.82 -15.23 3.51
CA ARG A 221 11.67 -16.19 4.23
C ARG A 221 12.69 -16.88 3.33
N SER A 222 12.23 -17.41 2.20
CA SER A 222 13.07 -18.28 1.36
C SER A 222 13.96 -17.53 0.40
N GLY A 223 13.66 -16.25 0.09
CA GLY A 223 14.35 -15.48 -0.94
C GLY A 223 15.21 -14.34 -0.41
N ILE A 224 14.97 -13.86 0.80
CA ILE A 224 15.74 -12.75 1.40
C ILE A 224 16.66 -13.32 2.48
N PRO A 225 17.98 -13.09 2.40
CA PRO A 225 18.91 -13.57 3.41
C PRO A 225 18.60 -13.02 4.80
N GLU A 226 18.76 -13.85 5.85
CA GLU A 226 18.42 -13.53 7.23
C GLU A 226 19.14 -12.28 7.76
N PHE A 227 20.39 -12.05 7.33
CA PHE A 227 21.14 -10.85 7.73
C PHE A 227 20.50 -9.55 7.24
N ARG A 228 19.67 -9.61 6.18
CA ARG A 228 18.93 -8.46 5.65
C ARG A 228 17.51 -8.40 6.21
N LEU A 229 16.83 -9.52 6.28
CA LEU A 229 15.48 -9.65 6.84
C LEU A 229 15.46 -10.79 7.87
N PRO A 230 15.59 -10.48 9.16
CA PRO A 230 15.50 -11.47 10.23
C PRO A 230 14.15 -12.21 10.19
N GLU A 231 14.17 -13.53 10.32
CA GLU A 231 12.97 -14.39 10.27
C GLU A 231 11.89 -13.98 11.26
N LYS A 232 12.27 -13.45 12.41
CA LYS A 232 11.35 -12.98 13.46
C LYS A 232 10.44 -11.82 13.03
N LEU A 233 10.74 -11.16 11.92
CA LEU A 233 9.97 -10.04 11.38
C LEU A 233 8.95 -10.49 10.31
N VAL A 234 9.00 -11.72 9.88
CA VAL A 234 8.09 -12.35 8.94
C VAL A 234 7.09 -13.23 9.67
#